data_79f598cf0a186143bdf62736186bd1fc
#
_entry.id   79f598cf0a186143bdf62736186bd1fc
#
_cell.length_a   1.000
_cell.length_b   1.000
_cell.length_c   1.000
_cell.angle_alpha   90.00
_cell.angle_beta   90.00
_cell.angle_gamma   90.00
#
_symmetry.space_group_name_H-M   'P 1'
#
loop_
_entity.id
_entity.type
_entity.pdbx_description
1 polymer ?
#
loop_
_entity_poly.entity_id
_entity_poly.type
_entity_poly.pdbx_seq_one_letter_code
_entity_poly.pdbx_strand_id
1 'polypeptide(L)'
;AINEIVAAHPECSETTIEYDYEDGHTWASYWPEVLAVFAVHTNLNSDSDVVVIEETKKLLIQNTFWSMHQIDSEIETVTTTPEPTEDEPDPEPVTEHILHIMVSSKSVAELAEEYNFTQDQRDILDELLSDELRPYLLALCDGVSGVVGDGTLQWPLPGHTYISCHFGEVDAFGNAGHRGTDIPAPEGTPILAAHSGTVLVSGWNDSYGNQVLLDNGAGLSTRYAHMTATAVTAGETVTAGQVIGYVGSTGDSTGNHLHFEVMQGGIRVNPLDMVSPN
;
A
#
# COMPACT_ATOMS: atom_id res chain seq x y z
N ALA A 1 22.20 -10.83 3.50
CA ALA A 1 21.94 -11.61 4.74
C ALA A 1 21.95 -13.12 4.44
N ILE A 2 20.89 -13.72 3.82
CA ILE A 2 20.83 -15.18 3.58
C ILE A 2 22.09 -15.70 2.87
N ASN A 3 22.50 -15.07 1.77
CA ASN A 3 23.73 -15.47 1.04
C ASN A 3 25.00 -15.36 1.89
N GLU A 4 25.05 -14.44 2.82
CA GLU A 4 26.20 -14.30 3.76
C GLU A 4 26.19 -15.41 4.79
N ILE A 5 25.01 -15.81 5.29
CA ILE A 5 24.85 -16.96 6.20
C ILE A 5 25.30 -18.25 5.50
N VAL A 6 24.79 -18.50 4.30
CA VAL A 6 25.18 -19.68 3.50
C VAL A 6 26.69 -19.69 3.23
N ALA A 7 27.25 -18.54 2.89
CA ALA A 7 28.69 -18.43 2.62
C ALA A 7 29.57 -18.62 3.89
N ALA A 8 29.00 -18.38 5.08
CA ALA A 8 29.69 -18.59 6.36
C ALA A 8 29.72 -20.07 6.79
N HIS A 9 28.91 -20.94 6.17
CA HIS A 9 28.79 -22.36 6.50
C HIS A 9 29.12 -23.26 5.31
N PRO A 10 30.36 -23.23 4.77
CA PRO A 10 30.76 -24.02 3.63
C PRO A 10 30.83 -25.53 3.93
N GLU A 11 30.76 -25.92 5.19
CA GLU A 11 30.70 -27.31 5.66
C GLU A 11 29.34 -27.98 5.42
N CYS A 12 28.26 -27.18 5.20
CA CYS A 12 26.93 -27.70 4.97
C CYS A 12 26.75 -28.18 3.52
N SER A 13 26.31 -29.40 3.35
CA SER A 13 26.04 -30.03 2.04
C SER A 13 24.69 -29.61 1.44
N GLU A 14 23.76 -29.20 2.30
CA GLU A 14 22.40 -28.78 1.94
C GLU A 14 22.01 -27.53 2.73
N THR A 15 21.16 -26.71 2.14
CA THR A 15 20.55 -25.53 2.79
C THR A 15 19.06 -25.53 2.53
N THR A 16 18.28 -25.46 3.60
CA THR A 16 16.83 -25.27 3.55
C THR A 16 16.48 -23.86 4.00
N ILE A 17 15.49 -23.25 3.36
CA ILE A 17 14.99 -21.93 3.73
C ILE A 17 13.50 -22.06 3.97
N GLU A 18 13.10 -21.78 5.20
CA GLU A 18 11.69 -21.76 5.60
C GLU A 18 11.26 -20.34 5.92
N TYR A 19 10.02 -20.02 5.54
CA TYR A 19 9.42 -18.72 5.80
C TYR A 19 8.24 -18.90 6.74
N ASP A 20 8.41 -18.40 7.96
CA ASP A 20 7.37 -18.41 9.00
C ASP A 20 6.64 -17.06 9.01
N TYR A 21 5.68 -16.93 8.10
CA TYR A 21 4.79 -15.78 8.02
C TYR A 21 3.36 -16.23 8.37
N GLU A 22 2.53 -15.27 8.81
CA GLU A 22 1.11 -15.53 9.01
C GLU A 22 0.46 -16.09 7.72
N ASP A 23 -0.55 -16.92 7.87
CA ASP A 23 -1.24 -17.62 6.78
C ASP A 23 -1.61 -16.67 5.62
N GLY A 24 -1.09 -16.98 4.44
CA GLY A 24 -1.32 -16.21 3.22
C GLY A 24 -0.44 -14.97 3.03
N HIS A 25 0.40 -14.63 4.01
CA HIS A 25 1.37 -13.55 3.88
C HIS A 25 2.67 -14.00 3.19
N THR A 26 3.32 -13.04 2.56
CA THR A 26 4.67 -13.14 2.00
C THR A 26 5.47 -11.95 2.49
N TRP A 27 6.77 -11.95 2.31
CA TRP A 27 7.62 -10.79 2.63
C TRP A 27 7.08 -9.48 2.01
N ALA A 28 6.42 -9.54 0.87
CA ALA A 28 5.82 -8.38 0.21
C ALA A 28 4.56 -7.86 0.92
N SER A 29 3.89 -8.67 1.71
CA SER A 29 2.67 -8.29 2.44
C SER A 29 2.91 -7.30 3.57
N TYR A 30 4.16 -7.16 4.02
CA TYR A 30 4.56 -6.30 5.15
C TYR A 30 4.97 -4.87 4.75
N TRP A 31 4.90 -4.52 3.46
CA TRP A 31 5.27 -3.17 3.02
C TRP A 31 4.46 -2.04 3.67
N PRO A 32 3.16 -2.15 3.92
CA PRO A 32 2.41 -1.12 4.64
C PRO A 32 3.00 -0.85 6.03
N GLU A 33 3.31 -1.92 6.78
CA GLU A 33 3.91 -1.86 8.10
C GLU A 33 5.31 -1.22 8.03
N VAL A 34 6.12 -1.59 7.05
CA VAL A 34 7.45 -0.99 6.80
C VAL A 34 7.33 0.52 6.58
N LEU A 35 6.39 0.95 5.73
CA LEU A 35 6.19 2.36 5.44
C LEU A 35 5.64 3.13 6.63
N ALA A 36 4.71 2.56 7.39
CA ALA A 36 4.15 3.18 8.59
C ALA A 36 5.24 3.38 9.66
N VAL A 37 6.00 2.32 9.97
CA VAL A 37 7.13 2.38 10.92
C VAL A 37 8.18 3.39 10.45
N PHE A 38 8.53 3.37 9.16
CA PHE A 38 9.47 4.32 8.58
C PHE A 38 8.98 5.76 8.73
N ALA A 39 7.70 6.03 8.42
CA ALA A 39 7.11 7.36 8.52
C ALA A 39 7.19 7.90 9.96
N VAL A 40 6.79 7.09 10.93
CA VAL A 40 6.83 7.46 12.35
C VAL A 40 8.26 7.61 12.86
N HIS A 41 9.16 6.68 12.51
CA HIS A 41 10.56 6.71 12.93
C HIS A 41 11.31 7.94 12.39
N THR A 42 11.00 8.37 11.17
CA THR A 42 11.66 9.54 10.58
C THR A 42 11.03 10.87 10.97
N ASN A 43 10.04 10.84 11.86
CA ASN A 43 9.36 12.03 12.36
C ASN A 43 8.80 12.89 11.21
N LEU A 44 8.21 12.22 10.21
CA LEU A 44 7.51 12.90 9.12
C LEU A 44 6.38 13.69 9.75
N ASN A 45 6.49 15.03 9.72
CA ASN A 45 5.56 15.93 10.36
C ASN A 45 4.15 15.69 9.84
N SER A 46 3.18 15.64 10.77
CA SER A 46 1.75 15.53 10.49
C SER A 46 1.18 16.68 9.61
N ASP A 47 1.91 17.76 9.48
CA ASP A 47 1.54 18.91 8.63
C ASP A 47 1.90 18.73 7.14
N SER A 48 2.58 17.64 6.80
CA SER A 48 2.95 17.33 5.42
C SER A 48 2.10 16.16 4.94
N ASP A 49 1.09 16.42 4.16
CA ASP A 49 0.25 15.41 3.47
C ASP A 49 1.05 14.58 2.43
N VAL A 50 2.38 14.70 2.44
CA VAL A 50 3.25 14.15 1.41
C VAL A 50 4.49 13.51 2.01
N VAL A 51 4.61 12.20 1.83
CA VAL A 51 5.87 11.47 2.04
C VAL A 51 6.70 11.54 0.77
N VAL A 52 7.59 12.54 0.66
CA VAL A 52 8.58 12.56 -0.41
C VAL A 52 9.72 11.61 -0.06
N ILE A 53 9.81 10.51 -0.80
CA ILE A 53 10.92 9.56 -0.66
C ILE A 53 12.09 10.04 -1.53
N GLU A 54 12.99 10.82 -0.94
CA GLU A 54 14.25 11.18 -1.58
C GLU A 54 15.19 9.96 -1.65
N GLU A 55 16.14 9.97 -2.59
CA GLU A 55 17.15 8.90 -2.72
C GLU A 55 17.86 8.58 -1.40
N THR A 56 18.11 9.60 -0.58
CA THR A 56 18.73 9.46 0.75
C THR A 56 17.88 8.67 1.74
N LYS A 57 16.56 8.64 1.56
CA LYS A 57 15.62 7.91 2.42
C LYS A 57 15.42 6.45 1.98
N LYS A 58 15.79 6.08 0.75
CA LYS A 58 15.66 4.70 0.25
C LYS A 58 16.41 3.70 1.12
N LEU A 59 17.65 4.04 1.52
CA LEU A 59 18.46 3.18 2.37
C LEU A 59 17.81 3.01 3.76
N LEU A 60 17.19 4.06 4.27
CA LEU A 60 16.52 4.02 5.57
C LEU A 60 15.25 3.13 5.51
N ILE A 61 14.48 3.23 4.42
CA ILE A 61 13.34 2.31 4.19
C ILE A 61 13.81 0.86 4.09
N GLN A 62 14.90 0.61 3.36
CA GLN A 62 15.48 -0.73 3.28
C GLN A 62 15.92 -1.24 4.64
N ASN A 63 16.52 -0.39 5.48
CA ASN A 63 16.90 -0.77 6.84
C ASN A 63 15.66 -1.08 7.69
N THR A 64 14.60 -0.28 7.61
CA THR A 64 13.34 -0.55 8.31
C THR A 64 12.75 -1.88 7.84
N PHE A 65 12.74 -2.14 6.54
CA PHE A 65 12.31 -3.43 5.98
C PHE A 65 13.11 -4.59 6.57
N TRP A 66 14.43 -4.49 6.60
CA TRP A 66 15.28 -5.55 7.17
C TRP A 66 15.11 -5.69 8.69
N SER A 67 14.82 -4.60 9.40
CA SER A 67 14.55 -4.65 10.84
C SER A 67 13.25 -5.38 11.17
N MET A 68 12.29 -5.41 10.25
CA MET A 68 11.05 -6.19 10.40
C MET A 68 11.25 -7.68 10.21
N HIS A 69 12.35 -8.11 9.60
CA HIS A 69 12.60 -9.52 9.34
C HIS A 69 13.67 -10.04 10.29
N GLN A 70 13.38 -11.16 10.89
CA GLN A 70 14.34 -11.93 11.67
C GLN A 70 14.80 -13.13 10.85
N ILE A 71 16.10 -13.35 10.82
CA ILE A 71 16.71 -14.48 10.12
C ILE A 71 17.50 -15.28 11.15
N ASP A 72 16.98 -16.44 11.47
CA ASP A 72 17.63 -17.40 12.35
C ASP A 72 18.24 -18.53 11.53
N SER A 73 19.32 -19.12 12.00
CA SER A 73 19.93 -20.26 11.34
C SER A 73 20.43 -21.27 12.36
N GLU A 74 20.25 -22.54 12.04
CA GLU A 74 20.80 -23.65 12.81
C GLU A 74 21.39 -24.71 11.88
N ILE A 75 22.35 -25.49 12.38
CA ILE A 75 22.96 -26.58 11.64
C ILE A 75 22.48 -27.89 12.25
N GLU A 76 21.76 -28.67 11.44
CA GLU A 76 21.45 -30.04 11.75
C GLU A 76 22.59 -30.97 11.28
N THR A 77 23.02 -31.87 12.15
CA THR A 77 24.00 -32.88 11.81
C THR A 77 23.33 -34.23 11.70
N VAL A 78 23.27 -34.77 10.50
CA VAL A 78 22.66 -36.06 10.20
C VAL A 78 23.76 -37.07 9.91
N THR A 79 23.79 -38.18 10.66
CA THR A 79 24.72 -39.28 10.42
C THR A 79 23.95 -40.48 9.91
N THR A 80 24.24 -40.89 8.70
CA THR A 80 23.59 -42.06 8.04
C THR A 80 24.68 -43.11 7.77
N THR A 81 24.36 -44.36 8.02
CA THR A 81 25.21 -45.46 7.61
C THR A 81 24.57 -46.06 6.32
N PRO A 82 25.30 -45.97 5.19
CA PRO A 82 24.81 -46.56 3.94
C PRO A 82 24.49 -48.06 4.10
N GLU A 83 23.56 -48.55 3.28
CA GLU A 83 23.29 -50.00 3.29
C GLU A 83 24.52 -50.79 2.76
N PRO A 84 24.92 -51.89 3.40
CA PRO A 84 26.00 -52.73 2.92
C PRO A 84 25.79 -53.21 1.51
N THR A 85 26.85 -53.16 0.70
CA THR A 85 26.87 -53.69 -0.67
C THR A 85 27.86 -54.86 -0.76
N GLU A 86 27.81 -55.62 -1.89
CA GLU A 86 28.77 -56.73 -2.08
C GLU A 86 30.24 -56.23 -2.11
N ASP A 87 30.47 -54.98 -2.57
CA ASP A 87 31.81 -54.40 -2.67
C ASP A 87 32.21 -53.68 -1.38
N GLU A 88 31.26 -53.25 -0.54
CA GLU A 88 31.49 -52.57 0.74
C GLU A 88 30.55 -53.13 1.82
N PRO A 89 30.91 -54.28 2.44
CA PRO A 89 30.05 -54.96 3.39
C PRO A 89 29.93 -54.29 4.76
N ASP A 90 30.80 -53.34 5.09
CA ASP A 90 30.80 -52.56 6.34
C ASP A 90 31.07 -51.07 6.02
N PRO A 91 30.07 -50.34 5.46
CA PRO A 91 30.30 -48.96 5.07
C PRO A 91 30.46 -48.05 6.30
N GLU A 92 31.39 -47.12 6.20
CA GLU A 92 31.62 -46.10 7.23
C GLU A 92 30.40 -45.13 7.28
N PRO A 93 30.02 -44.68 8.48
CA PRO A 93 29.00 -43.67 8.64
C PRO A 93 29.35 -42.36 7.92
N VAL A 94 28.42 -41.85 7.14
CA VAL A 94 28.53 -40.53 6.48
C VAL A 94 27.83 -39.51 7.33
N THR A 95 28.51 -38.43 7.65
CA THR A 95 27.97 -37.32 8.40
C THR A 95 27.75 -36.13 7.43
N GLU A 96 26.54 -35.65 7.36
CA GLU A 96 26.14 -34.49 6.58
C GLU A 96 25.72 -33.36 7.51
N HIS A 97 26.01 -32.14 7.12
CA HIS A 97 25.55 -30.94 7.80
C HIS A 97 24.54 -30.23 6.91
N ILE A 98 23.35 -29.99 7.44
CA ILE A 98 22.25 -29.29 6.78
C ILE A 98 22.07 -27.94 7.47
N LEU A 99 22.11 -26.87 6.69
CA LEU A 99 21.87 -25.53 7.19
C LEU A 99 20.37 -25.20 7.05
N HIS A 100 19.69 -25.01 8.17
CA HIS A 100 18.31 -24.54 8.21
C HIS A 100 18.30 -23.04 8.44
N ILE A 101 17.68 -22.30 7.55
CA ILE A 101 17.48 -20.86 7.68
C ILE A 101 15.98 -20.59 7.81
N MET A 102 15.58 -19.98 8.91
CA MET A 102 14.21 -19.53 9.15
C MET A 102 14.12 -18.02 9.00
N VAL A 103 13.18 -17.58 8.19
CA VAL A 103 12.85 -16.15 8.00
C VAL A 103 11.48 -15.90 8.57
N SER A 104 11.41 -15.10 9.62
CA SER A 104 10.16 -14.68 10.27
C SER A 104 10.01 -13.17 10.24
N SER A 105 8.81 -12.67 10.57
CA SER A 105 8.56 -11.23 10.71
C SER A 105 8.40 -10.85 12.18
N LYS A 106 8.93 -9.70 12.55
CA LYS A 106 8.60 -9.02 13.80
C LYS A 106 7.27 -8.29 13.62
N SER A 107 6.49 -8.23 14.68
CA SER A 107 5.31 -7.37 14.71
C SER A 107 5.70 -5.89 14.73
N VAL A 108 4.76 -5.05 14.31
CA VAL A 108 4.92 -3.58 14.40
C VAL A 108 5.12 -3.13 15.85
N ALA A 109 4.48 -3.81 16.82
CA ALA A 109 4.64 -3.52 18.24
C ALA A 109 6.07 -3.77 18.74
N GLU A 110 6.69 -4.89 18.33
CA GLU A 110 8.09 -5.21 18.66
C GLU A 110 9.05 -4.17 18.09
N LEU A 111 8.82 -3.71 16.85
CA LEU A 111 9.63 -2.64 16.26
C LEU A 111 9.43 -1.30 16.96
N ALA A 112 8.21 -0.97 17.37
CA ALA A 112 7.93 0.24 18.13
C ALA A 112 8.61 0.23 19.51
N GLU A 113 8.83 -0.95 20.09
CA GLU A 113 9.65 -1.12 21.30
C GLU A 113 11.13 -0.96 20.99
N GLU A 114 11.64 -1.61 19.95
CA GLU A 114 13.05 -1.55 19.54
C GLU A 114 13.49 -0.13 19.22
N TYR A 115 12.63 0.65 18.53
CA TYR A 115 12.88 2.05 18.20
C TYR A 115 12.53 3.03 19.34
N ASN A 116 12.03 2.52 20.48
CA ASN A 116 11.62 3.32 21.63
C ASN A 116 10.58 4.38 21.30
N PHE A 117 9.56 4.04 20.52
CA PHE A 117 8.49 4.96 20.15
C PHE A 117 7.74 5.46 21.37
N THR A 118 7.47 6.77 21.40
CA THR A 118 6.60 7.41 22.38
C THR A 118 5.15 6.96 22.19
N GLN A 119 4.27 7.25 23.17
CA GLN A 119 2.86 6.92 23.04
C GLN A 119 2.23 7.64 21.83
N ASP A 120 2.51 8.93 21.66
CA ASP A 120 2.00 9.71 20.51
C ASP A 120 2.44 9.10 19.17
N GLN A 121 3.67 8.58 19.08
CA GLN A 121 4.17 7.90 17.88
C GLN A 121 3.47 6.54 17.65
N ARG A 122 3.14 5.81 18.71
CA ARG A 122 2.36 4.57 18.62
C ARG A 122 0.93 4.85 18.16
N ASP A 123 0.30 5.91 18.68
CA ASP A 123 -1.04 6.31 18.28
C ASP A 123 -1.09 6.68 16.78
N ILE A 124 -0.08 7.42 16.27
CA ILE A 124 0.07 7.72 14.84
C ILE A 124 0.27 6.43 14.03
N LEU A 125 1.07 5.49 14.54
CA LEU A 125 1.34 4.22 13.87
C LEU A 125 0.07 3.38 13.74
N ASP A 126 -0.73 3.30 14.81
CA ASP A 126 -2.02 2.62 14.82
C ASP A 126 -3.01 3.28 13.85
N GLU A 127 -3.02 4.61 13.77
CA GLU A 127 -3.83 5.35 12.80
C GLU A 127 -3.42 5.04 11.35
N LEU A 128 -2.12 5.05 11.04
CA LEU A 128 -1.59 4.73 9.71
C LEU A 128 -1.92 3.30 9.27
N LEU A 129 -1.95 2.35 10.20
CA LEU A 129 -2.25 0.93 9.96
C LEU A 129 -3.73 0.57 10.15
N SER A 130 -4.57 1.56 10.46
CA SER A 130 -6.02 1.36 10.55
C SER A 130 -6.60 0.86 9.21
N ASP A 131 -7.76 0.20 9.28
CA ASP A 131 -8.51 -0.25 8.09
C ASP A 131 -8.80 0.91 7.11
N GLU A 132 -8.81 2.15 7.60
CA GLU A 132 -9.03 3.35 6.79
C GLU A 132 -7.78 3.78 6.00
N LEU A 133 -6.60 3.81 6.63
CA LEU A 133 -5.37 4.35 6.02
C LEU A 133 -4.45 3.27 5.44
N ARG A 134 -4.48 2.04 5.94
CA ARG A 134 -3.67 0.93 5.44
C ARG A 134 -3.80 0.69 3.93
N PRO A 135 -4.99 0.79 3.29
CA PRO A 135 -5.12 0.68 1.83
C PRO A 135 -4.29 1.72 1.06
N TYR A 136 -4.10 2.92 1.62
CA TYR A 136 -3.26 3.94 0.98
C TYR A 136 -1.77 3.59 1.05
N LEU A 137 -1.33 2.99 2.16
CA LEU A 137 0.04 2.48 2.27
C LEU A 137 0.28 1.33 1.30
N LEU A 138 -0.69 0.42 1.15
CA LEU A 138 -0.64 -0.65 0.14
C LEU A 138 -0.52 -0.07 -1.27
N ALA A 139 -1.30 0.95 -1.60
CA ALA A 139 -1.24 1.61 -2.91
C ALA A 139 0.14 2.24 -3.19
N LEU A 140 0.81 2.77 -2.16
CA LEU A 140 2.17 3.28 -2.28
C LEU A 140 3.19 2.15 -2.53
N CYS A 141 2.91 0.95 -2.03
CA CYS A 141 3.80 -0.22 -2.16
C CYS A 141 3.61 -0.96 -3.48
N ASP A 142 2.37 -1.09 -3.93
CA ASP A 142 2.00 -1.84 -5.15
C ASP A 142 2.39 -1.12 -6.45
N GLY A 143 3.33 -0.20 -6.36
CA GLY A 143 3.90 0.44 -7.53
C GLY A 143 3.98 -0.54 -8.69
N VAL A 144 2.86 -0.66 -9.45
CA VAL A 144 2.77 -1.43 -10.69
C VAL A 144 2.36 -2.90 -10.55
N SER A 145 1.10 -3.15 -10.34
CA SER A 145 0.45 -4.35 -10.88
C SER A 145 -0.95 -3.98 -11.37
N GLY A 146 -1.03 -2.95 -12.17
CA GLY A 146 -2.27 -2.49 -12.75
C GLY A 146 -2.10 -2.17 -14.22
N VAL A 147 -3.16 -2.19 -14.96
CA VAL A 147 -3.23 -1.71 -16.32
C VAL A 147 -2.53 -0.35 -16.41
N VAL A 148 -1.34 -0.31 -17.01
CA VAL A 148 -0.66 0.94 -17.32
C VAL A 148 -1.48 1.61 -18.39
N GLY A 149 -2.35 2.52 -17.99
CA GLY A 149 -3.01 3.42 -18.92
C GLY A 149 -2.00 4.39 -19.52
N ASP A 150 -2.37 5.04 -20.59
CA ASP A 150 -1.54 6.03 -21.31
C ASP A 150 -1.37 7.36 -20.52
N GLY A 151 -1.86 7.43 -19.26
CA GLY A 151 -1.81 8.61 -18.41
C GLY A 151 -2.87 9.68 -18.75
N THR A 152 -3.76 9.41 -19.71
CA THR A 152 -4.80 10.35 -20.11
C THR A 152 -6.07 10.14 -19.28
N LEU A 153 -6.39 11.12 -18.44
CA LEU A 153 -7.65 11.10 -17.68
C LEU A 153 -8.85 11.52 -18.53
N GLN A 154 -9.97 10.86 -18.32
CA GLN A 154 -11.27 11.25 -18.86
C GLN A 154 -12.06 12.02 -17.80
N TRP A 155 -12.91 12.94 -18.24
CA TRP A 155 -13.79 13.67 -17.33
C TRP A 155 -14.80 12.72 -16.66
N PRO A 156 -14.87 12.70 -15.31
CA PRO A 156 -15.66 11.70 -14.59
C PRO A 156 -17.19 11.94 -14.63
N LEU A 157 -17.65 13.14 -15.02
CA LEU A 157 -19.05 13.53 -15.11
C LEU A 157 -19.36 14.19 -16.47
N PRO A 158 -19.42 13.44 -17.57
CA PRO A 158 -19.72 14.00 -18.91
C PRO A 158 -20.98 14.84 -18.91
N GLY A 159 -20.92 16.03 -19.53
CA GLY A 159 -22.02 16.98 -19.59
C GLY A 159 -22.20 17.89 -18.35
N HIS A 160 -21.42 17.67 -17.29
CA HIS A 160 -21.38 18.52 -16.09
C HIS A 160 -20.03 19.22 -16.02
N THR A 161 -19.92 20.43 -16.51
CA THR A 161 -18.64 21.16 -16.67
C THR A 161 -18.49 22.33 -15.71
N TYR A 162 -19.52 22.66 -14.94
CA TYR A 162 -19.46 23.71 -13.92
C TYR A 162 -18.73 23.21 -12.70
N ILE A 163 -17.83 24.04 -12.15
CA ILE A 163 -17.06 23.78 -10.94
C ILE A 163 -17.54 24.72 -9.84
N SER A 164 -17.94 24.20 -8.70
CA SER A 164 -18.40 25.00 -7.56
C SER A 164 -17.30 25.33 -6.57
N CYS A 165 -16.23 24.50 -6.50
CA CYS A 165 -15.02 24.76 -5.70
C CYS A 165 -13.81 24.14 -6.42
N HIS A 166 -12.77 24.96 -6.61
CA HIS A 166 -11.53 24.51 -7.25
C HIS A 166 -10.53 23.99 -6.24
N PHE A 167 -9.59 23.19 -6.72
CA PHE A 167 -8.44 22.74 -5.95
C PHE A 167 -7.69 23.95 -5.33
N GLY A 168 -7.38 23.86 -4.04
CA GLY A 168 -6.65 24.90 -3.28
C GLY A 168 -7.51 26.06 -2.80
N GLU A 169 -8.76 26.18 -3.20
CA GLU A 169 -9.69 27.22 -2.71
C GLU A 169 -10.13 26.99 -1.25
N VAL A 170 -10.85 27.95 -0.70
CA VAL A 170 -11.56 27.79 0.58
C VAL A 170 -12.88 27.07 0.31
N ASP A 171 -13.10 25.94 0.97
CA ASP A 171 -14.31 25.15 0.82
C ASP A 171 -15.55 25.81 1.46
N ALA A 172 -16.72 25.19 1.30
CA ALA A 172 -17.98 25.68 1.83
C ALA A 172 -18.05 25.71 3.36
N PHE A 173 -17.12 25.01 4.06
CA PHE A 173 -17.00 24.98 5.52
C PHE A 173 -15.99 26.01 6.05
N GLY A 174 -15.29 26.72 5.17
CA GLY A 174 -14.29 27.73 5.51
C GLY A 174 -12.87 27.16 5.66
N ASN A 175 -12.65 25.90 5.30
CA ASN A 175 -11.31 25.30 5.34
C ASN A 175 -10.52 25.73 4.10
N ALA A 176 -9.30 26.18 4.29
CA ALA A 176 -8.39 26.53 3.19
C ALA A 176 -7.72 25.28 2.61
N GLY A 177 -7.44 25.31 1.30
CA GLY A 177 -6.69 24.24 0.64
C GLY A 177 -7.57 23.07 0.23
N HIS A 178 -8.72 23.34 -0.43
CA HIS A 178 -9.59 22.32 -0.96
C HIS A 178 -8.81 21.26 -1.76
N ARG A 179 -9.04 19.98 -1.41
CA ARG A 179 -8.18 18.86 -1.82
C ARG A 179 -8.46 18.34 -3.24
N GLY A 180 -9.55 18.76 -3.84
CA GLY A 180 -10.01 18.29 -5.15
C GLY A 180 -10.72 19.37 -5.94
N THR A 181 -11.62 18.93 -6.82
CA THR A 181 -12.49 19.78 -7.61
C THR A 181 -13.93 19.31 -7.41
N ASP A 182 -14.83 20.24 -7.01
CA ASP A 182 -16.24 19.92 -6.78
C ASP A 182 -17.07 20.20 -8.04
N ILE A 183 -17.75 19.18 -8.51
CA ILE A 183 -18.53 19.17 -9.75
C ILE A 183 -20.00 18.92 -9.40
N PRO A 184 -20.84 19.96 -9.32
CA PRO A 184 -22.27 19.81 -9.05
C PRO A 184 -23.00 19.03 -10.15
N ALA A 185 -23.81 18.07 -9.73
CA ALA A 185 -24.69 17.31 -10.61
C ALA A 185 -25.88 16.78 -9.79
N PRO A 186 -27.02 16.46 -10.44
CA PRO A 186 -28.14 15.84 -9.76
C PRO A 186 -27.78 14.55 -9.05
N GLU A 187 -28.41 14.28 -7.90
CA GLU A 187 -28.27 13.00 -7.21
C GLU A 187 -28.57 11.83 -8.14
N GLY A 188 -27.78 10.78 -8.05
CA GLY A 188 -27.92 9.59 -8.90
C GLY A 188 -27.28 9.72 -10.29
N THR A 189 -26.68 10.88 -10.64
CA THR A 189 -25.87 10.99 -11.87
C THR A 189 -24.74 9.98 -11.84
N PRO A 190 -24.55 9.14 -12.88
CA PRO A 190 -23.45 8.18 -12.91
C PRO A 190 -22.08 8.86 -12.89
N ILE A 191 -21.20 8.37 -12.03
CA ILE A 191 -19.80 8.77 -11.95
C ILE A 191 -18.98 7.73 -12.67
N LEU A 192 -18.15 8.17 -13.61
CA LEU A 192 -17.31 7.31 -14.42
C LEU A 192 -15.88 7.29 -13.90
N ALA A 193 -15.21 6.13 -13.96
CA ALA A 193 -13.79 6.04 -13.72
C ALA A 193 -13.02 6.91 -14.73
N ALA A 194 -12.28 7.90 -14.25
CA ALA A 194 -11.50 8.79 -15.10
C ALA A 194 -10.37 8.06 -15.84
N HIS A 195 -9.96 6.92 -15.32
CA HIS A 195 -8.92 6.08 -15.91
C HIS A 195 -9.14 4.62 -15.50
N SER A 196 -8.59 3.69 -16.25
CA SER A 196 -8.57 2.28 -15.85
C SER A 196 -7.71 2.11 -14.60
N GLY A 197 -8.03 1.13 -13.74
CA GLY A 197 -7.30 0.90 -12.52
C GLY A 197 -7.90 -0.17 -11.64
N THR A 198 -7.34 -0.31 -10.44
CA THR A 198 -7.83 -1.21 -9.40
C THR A 198 -8.50 -0.39 -8.29
N VAL A 199 -9.65 -0.83 -7.82
CA VAL A 199 -10.36 -0.20 -6.71
C VAL A 199 -9.61 -0.49 -5.41
N LEU A 200 -9.01 0.54 -4.80
CA LEU A 200 -8.35 0.43 -3.49
C LEU A 200 -9.35 0.54 -2.35
N VAL A 201 -10.26 1.51 -2.46
CA VAL A 201 -11.31 1.76 -1.47
C VAL A 201 -12.64 1.88 -2.17
N SER A 202 -13.67 1.25 -1.63
CA SER A 202 -15.08 1.45 -1.97
C SER A 202 -15.89 1.32 -0.69
N GLY A 203 -16.41 2.44 -0.17
CA GLY A 203 -17.18 2.43 1.07
C GLY A 203 -17.26 3.78 1.76
N TRP A 204 -17.64 3.75 3.03
CA TRP A 204 -17.90 4.94 3.84
C TRP A 204 -16.62 5.49 4.48
N ASN A 205 -16.54 6.81 4.51
CA ASN A 205 -15.60 7.60 5.29
C ASN A 205 -16.36 8.81 5.88
N ASP A 206 -16.07 9.22 7.10
CA ASP A 206 -16.87 10.26 7.77
C ASP A 206 -16.83 11.59 7.02
N SER A 207 -15.67 11.99 6.48
CA SER A 207 -15.54 13.24 5.72
C SER A 207 -15.98 13.07 4.26
N TYR A 208 -15.50 12.06 3.57
CA TYR A 208 -15.78 11.82 2.15
C TYR A 208 -17.15 11.17 1.86
N GLY A 209 -17.85 10.68 2.90
CA GLY A 209 -19.06 9.88 2.72
C GLY A 209 -18.78 8.57 2.00
N ASN A 210 -19.71 8.13 1.15
CA ASN A 210 -19.42 7.01 0.24
C ASN A 210 -18.42 7.46 -0.82
N GLN A 211 -17.32 6.71 -0.93
CA GLN A 211 -16.21 7.06 -1.81
C GLN A 211 -15.70 5.85 -2.60
N VAL A 212 -15.02 6.13 -3.69
CA VAL A 212 -14.17 5.19 -4.41
C VAL A 212 -12.79 5.82 -4.59
N LEU A 213 -11.75 5.05 -4.29
CA LEU A 213 -10.36 5.38 -4.60
C LEU A 213 -9.84 4.35 -5.59
N LEU A 214 -9.27 4.80 -6.69
CA LEU A 214 -8.64 3.95 -7.69
C LEU A 214 -7.12 4.12 -7.67
N ASP A 215 -6.38 3.03 -7.73
CA ASP A 215 -5.02 3.01 -8.23
C ASP A 215 -5.05 2.89 -9.75
N ASN A 216 -4.57 3.92 -10.43
CA ASN A 216 -4.56 4.00 -11.89
C ASN A 216 -3.20 3.60 -12.50
N GLY A 217 -2.27 3.12 -11.65
CA GLY A 217 -0.92 2.73 -12.05
C GLY A 217 0.04 3.91 -12.22
N ALA A 218 1.34 3.61 -12.31
CA ALA A 218 2.41 4.60 -12.49
C ALA A 218 2.42 5.75 -11.44
N GLY A 219 1.93 5.47 -10.23
CA GLY A 219 1.81 6.46 -9.15
C GLY A 219 0.63 7.43 -9.31
N LEU A 220 -0.26 7.19 -10.27
CA LEU A 220 -1.50 7.95 -10.45
C LEU A 220 -2.62 7.29 -9.65
N SER A 221 -3.37 8.09 -8.89
CA SER A 221 -4.58 7.65 -8.19
C SER A 221 -5.69 8.70 -8.35
N THR A 222 -6.94 8.23 -8.35
CA THR A 222 -8.10 9.12 -8.44
C THR A 222 -9.12 8.76 -7.36
N ARG A 223 -9.67 9.80 -6.70
CA ARG A 223 -10.73 9.66 -5.68
C ARG A 223 -12.01 10.32 -6.14
N TYR A 224 -13.10 9.67 -5.78
CA TYR A 224 -14.46 10.09 -6.08
C TYR A 224 -15.27 10.01 -4.78
N ALA A 225 -15.78 11.13 -4.29
CA ALA A 225 -16.42 11.20 -2.98
C ALA A 225 -17.82 11.81 -3.02
N HIS A 226 -18.47 11.84 -1.85
CA HIS A 226 -19.85 12.30 -1.59
C HIS A 226 -20.92 11.53 -2.36
N MET A 227 -20.61 10.29 -2.76
CA MET A 227 -21.54 9.45 -3.52
C MET A 227 -22.78 9.09 -2.71
N THR A 228 -23.93 8.94 -3.37
CA THR A 228 -25.10 8.30 -2.75
C THR A 228 -24.89 6.79 -2.63
N ALA A 229 -24.21 6.16 -3.60
CA ALA A 229 -23.84 4.76 -3.59
C ALA A 229 -22.61 4.49 -4.46
N THR A 230 -21.79 3.52 -4.07
CA THR A 230 -20.72 2.94 -4.90
C THR A 230 -21.30 1.82 -5.78
N ALA A 231 -20.73 1.61 -6.97
CA ALA A 231 -21.13 0.56 -7.92
C ALA A 231 -20.05 -0.51 -8.11
N VAL A 232 -18.94 -0.41 -7.38
CA VAL A 232 -17.77 -1.31 -7.45
C VAL A 232 -17.34 -1.69 -6.03
N THR A 233 -16.48 -2.70 -5.91
CA THR A 233 -15.95 -3.18 -4.64
C THR A 233 -14.42 -3.13 -4.62
N ALA A 234 -13.82 -3.01 -3.42
CA ALA A 234 -12.36 -3.04 -3.27
C ALA A 234 -11.77 -4.32 -3.87
N GLY A 235 -10.63 -4.18 -4.56
CA GLY A 235 -9.96 -5.25 -5.31
C GLY A 235 -10.48 -5.44 -6.74
N GLU A 236 -11.60 -4.82 -7.13
CA GLU A 236 -12.14 -4.89 -8.50
C GLU A 236 -11.29 -4.09 -9.48
N THR A 237 -11.05 -4.63 -10.68
CA THR A 237 -10.43 -3.88 -11.78
C THR A 237 -11.51 -3.18 -12.61
N VAL A 238 -11.33 -1.89 -12.84
CA VAL A 238 -12.23 -1.06 -13.63
C VAL A 238 -11.55 -0.54 -14.90
N THR A 239 -12.34 -0.29 -15.93
CA THR A 239 -11.86 0.36 -17.16
C THR A 239 -12.26 1.84 -17.17
N ALA A 240 -11.47 2.68 -17.85
CA ALA A 240 -11.84 4.08 -18.06
C ALA A 240 -13.25 4.19 -18.66
N GLY A 241 -14.06 5.09 -18.11
CA GLY A 241 -15.47 5.25 -18.51
C GLY A 241 -16.45 4.26 -17.87
N GLN A 242 -16.00 3.28 -17.10
CA GLN A 242 -16.90 2.41 -16.33
C GLN A 242 -17.60 3.19 -15.21
N VAL A 243 -18.89 2.92 -14.98
CA VAL A 243 -19.64 3.49 -13.85
C VAL A 243 -19.11 2.88 -12.55
N ILE A 244 -18.64 3.74 -11.63
CA ILE A 244 -18.07 3.34 -10.34
C ILE A 244 -18.93 3.77 -9.14
N GLY A 245 -19.93 4.61 -9.37
CA GLY A 245 -20.86 5.08 -8.35
C GLY A 245 -21.79 6.16 -8.87
N TYR A 246 -22.47 6.83 -7.98
CA TYR A 246 -23.49 7.80 -8.30
C TYR A 246 -23.37 9.04 -7.41
N VAL A 247 -23.53 10.23 -8.00
CA VAL A 247 -23.48 11.51 -7.29
C VAL A 247 -24.47 11.53 -6.12
N GLY A 248 -24.05 12.11 -5.03
CA GLY A 248 -24.85 12.32 -3.84
C GLY A 248 -24.37 13.52 -3.03
N SER A 249 -24.65 13.49 -1.72
CA SER A 249 -24.24 14.52 -0.75
C SER A 249 -23.96 13.87 0.60
N THR A 250 -23.23 12.75 0.60
CA THR A 250 -22.89 12.02 1.83
C THR A 250 -21.56 12.54 2.43
N GLY A 251 -21.34 12.34 3.73
CA GLY A 251 -20.20 12.89 4.45
C GLY A 251 -20.28 14.41 4.63
N ASP A 252 -19.13 15.09 4.64
CA ASP A 252 -19.03 16.56 4.77
C ASP A 252 -19.37 17.24 3.45
N SER A 253 -20.66 17.35 3.14
CA SER A 253 -21.17 17.91 1.88
C SER A 253 -22.33 18.86 2.15
N THR A 254 -22.40 19.97 1.40
CA THR A 254 -23.46 20.96 1.49
C THR A 254 -24.53 20.82 0.42
N GLY A 255 -24.35 19.90 -0.54
CA GLY A 255 -25.29 19.67 -1.64
C GLY A 255 -24.76 18.65 -2.63
N ASN A 256 -25.60 18.21 -3.57
CA ASN A 256 -25.25 17.16 -4.51
C ASN A 256 -24.12 17.59 -5.45
N HIS A 257 -22.97 16.92 -5.33
CA HIS A 257 -21.80 17.11 -6.19
C HIS A 257 -20.91 15.87 -6.16
N LEU A 258 -20.02 15.75 -7.11
CA LEU A 258 -18.84 14.89 -7.05
C LEU A 258 -17.67 15.73 -6.54
N HIS A 259 -17.03 15.30 -5.44
CA HIS A 259 -15.69 15.73 -5.07
C HIS A 259 -14.70 14.80 -5.77
N PHE A 260 -13.87 15.37 -6.66
CA PHE A 260 -12.91 14.62 -7.47
C PHE A 260 -11.49 15.03 -7.17
N GLU A 261 -10.65 14.06 -6.72
CA GLU A 261 -9.24 14.28 -6.47
C GLU A 261 -8.38 13.49 -7.48
N VAL A 262 -7.24 14.06 -7.81
CA VAL A 262 -6.16 13.40 -8.54
C VAL A 262 -4.88 13.47 -7.70
N MET A 263 -4.19 12.34 -7.58
CA MET A 263 -2.93 12.24 -6.87
C MET A 263 -1.87 11.67 -7.79
N GLN A 264 -0.67 12.26 -7.79
CA GLN A 264 0.47 11.76 -8.52
C GLN A 264 1.66 11.58 -7.56
N GLY A 265 2.16 10.34 -7.46
CA GLY A 265 3.19 9.99 -6.48
C GLY A 265 2.74 10.23 -5.04
N GLY A 266 1.43 10.05 -4.74
CA GLY A 266 0.83 10.33 -3.43
C GLY A 266 0.56 11.81 -3.14
N ILE A 267 0.90 12.72 -4.06
CA ILE A 267 0.69 14.17 -3.92
C ILE A 267 -0.60 14.55 -4.64
N ARG A 268 -1.52 15.24 -3.95
CA ARG A 268 -2.69 15.84 -4.59
C ARG A 268 -2.26 16.92 -5.55
N VAL A 269 -2.79 16.84 -6.76
CA VAL A 269 -2.58 17.83 -7.82
C VAL A 269 -3.92 18.39 -8.25
N ASN A 270 -3.91 19.59 -8.85
CA ASN A 270 -5.14 20.16 -9.38
C ASN A 270 -5.70 19.26 -10.50
N PRO A 271 -6.90 18.67 -10.33
CA PRO A 271 -7.48 17.78 -11.34
C PRO A 271 -7.61 18.43 -12.73
N LEU A 272 -7.83 19.74 -12.78
CA LEU A 272 -7.99 20.47 -14.05
C LEU A 272 -6.69 20.64 -14.85
N ASP A 273 -5.53 20.35 -14.24
CA ASP A 273 -4.25 20.29 -14.95
C ASP A 273 -4.07 18.94 -15.67
N MET A 274 -4.87 17.93 -15.30
CA MET A 274 -4.78 16.55 -15.80
C MET A 274 -5.94 16.16 -16.71
N VAL A 275 -7.12 16.80 -16.56
CA VAL A 275 -8.31 16.50 -17.33
C VAL A 275 -9.15 17.76 -17.56
N SER A 276 -9.75 17.87 -18.74
CA SER A 276 -10.62 18.99 -19.09
C SER A 276 -12.09 18.58 -19.01
N PRO A 277 -12.96 19.47 -18.47
CA PRO A 277 -14.41 19.28 -18.50
C PRO A 277 -14.94 19.14 -19.95
N ASN A 278 -15.84 18.17 -20.18
CA ASN A 278 -16.45 17.90 -21.48
C ASN A 278 -17.94 17.47 -21.38
#